data_1d3ff2fa424cc7db6646a7bd7fe7e9be
#
_entry.id   1d3ff2fa424cc7db6646a7bd7fe7e9be
#
_cell.length_a   1.000
_cell.length_b   1.000
_cell.length_c   1.000
_cell.angle_alpha   90.00
_cell.angle_beta   90.00
_cell.angle_gamma   90.00
#
_symmetry.space_group_name_H-M   'P 1'
#
loop_
_entity.id
_entity.type
_entity.pdbx_description
1 polymer ?
#
loop_
_entity_poly.entity_id
_entity_poly.type
_entity_poly.pdbx_seq_one_letter_code
_entity_poly.pdbx_strand_id
1 'polypeptide(L)'
;MTFMLKTLGIIQAPPASSDFQVHASRRIDGKPLLEWVVRRVTDSMRLGGVIVVADSAASCMCRTLVPADVPVFDRAAPDMLARFAMALEEYPTEAVVHIRGDSLFIDPDLIDRLIVAAERSPTECDYASYGGRDGRPAVLSPVGIYAEWFRAKALHHAHRMAMDRQDRVQVTRYIYSHPERFKIRWIPAPDEIDRDDVRLTIAGNDDWDHILDIIDALGADELDWQGLARFLNHQPAMRKRMADLNHALT
;
A
#
# COMPACT_ATOMS: atom_id res chain seq x y z
N MET A 1 6.51 12.80 28.21
CA MET A 1 6.20 11.39 27.88
C MET A 1 5.74 11.38 26.43
N THR A 2 6.59 10.91 25.52
CA THR A 2 6.22 10.78 24.11
C THR A 2 5.29 9.57 24.01
N PHE A 3 4.04 9.80 23.62
CA PHE A 3 3.12 8.69 23.34
C PHE A 3 3.63 8.00 22.08
N MET A 4 4.14 6.78 22.20
CA MET A 4 4.49 5.95 21.07
C MET A 4 3.19 5.43 20.45
N LEU A 5 3.00 5.67 19.15
CA LEU A 5 1.86 5.13 18.40
C LEU A 5 1.95 3.61 18.36
N LYS A 6 0.82 2.93 18.49
CA LYS A 6 0.80 1.46 18.40
C LYS A 6 1.06 1.00 16.97
N THR A 7 0.31 1.56 16.01
CA THR A 7 0.46 1.25 14.59
C THR A 7 0.34 2.53 13.78
N LEU A 8 1.34 2.79 12.93
CA LEU A 8 1.42 3.94 12.03
C LEU A 8 1.14 3.50 10.59
N GLY A 9 0.24 4.20 9.90
CA GLY A 9 0.07 4.07 8.46
C GLY A 9 1.19 4.82 7.73
N ILE A 10 1.92 4.14 6.85
CA ILE A 10 2.92 4.76 5.97
C ILE A 10 2.51 4.53 4.52
N ILE A 11 2.16 5.62 3.84
CA ILE A 11 1.88 5.61 2.42
C ILE A 11 3.18 5.92 1.68
N GLN A 12 3.67 4.95 0.92
CA GLN A 12 4.83 5.14 0.07
C GLN A 12 4.43 5.86 -1.21
N ALA A 13 4.80 7.13 -1.33
CA ALA A 13 4.60 7.86 -2.58
C ALA A 13 5.38 7.20 -3.73
N PRO A 14 4.83 7.17 -4.94
CA PRO A 14 5.53 6.65 -6.10
C PRO A 14 6.82 7.44 -6.40
N PRO A 15 7.86 6.79 -6.95
CA PRO A 15 9.11 7.45 -7.25
C PRO A 15 8.93 8.56 -8.29
N ALA A 16 9.77 9.60 -8.21
CA ALA A 16 9.75 10.76 -9.08
C ALA A 16 9.87 10.44 -10.60
N SER A 17 10.44 9.30 -10.92
CA SER A 17 10.64 8.82 -12.30
C SER A 17 9.51 7.97 -12.86
N SER A 18 8.42 7.75 -12.10
CA SER A 18 7.30 6.91 -12.54
C SER A 18 6.29 7.71 -13.36
N ASP A 19 5.66 7.05 -14.35
CA ASP A 19 4.51 7.59 -15.08
C ASP A 19 3.36 7.99 -14.16
N PHE A 20 3.34 7.43 -12.93
CA PHE A 20 2.39 7.81 -11.89
C PHE A 20 2.44 9.30 -11.55
N GLN A 21 3.58 9.99 -11.67
CA GLN A 21 3.60 11.45 -11.43
C GLN A 21 2.70 12.21 -12.39
N VAL A 22 2.57 11.72 -13.63
CA VAL A 22 1.62 12.26 -14.60
C VAL A 22 0.19 12.04 -14.09
N HIS A 23 -0.07 10.94 -13.39
CA HIS A 23 -1.38 10.60 -12.87
C HIS A 23 -1.64 11.16 -11.46
N ALA A 24 -0.60 11.41 -10.66
CA ALA A 24 -0.73 11.88 -9.27
C ALA A 24 -1.52 13.20 -9.14
N SER A 25 -1.45 14.06 -10.16
CA SER A 25 -2.21 15.32 -10.25
C SER A 25 -3.62 15.15 -10.79
N ARG A 26 -3.95 13.99 -11.37
CA ARG A 26 -5.33 13.70 -11.82
C ARG A 26 -6.27 13.69 -10.62
N ARG A 27 -7.51 14.05 -10.86
CA ARG A 27 -8.49 14.26 -9.81
C ARG A 27 -9.65 13.29 -9.92
N ILE A 28 -10.06 12.78 -8.75
CA ILE A 28 -11.29 12.03 -8.54
C ILE A 28 -12.13 12.85 -7.56
N ASP A 29 -13.33 13.21 -7.93
CA ASP A 29 -14.20 14.10 -7.16
C ASP A 29 -13.48 15.39 -6.69
N GLY A 30 -12.69 15.98 -7.58
CA GLY A 30 -11.93 17.19 -7.30
C GLY A 30 -10.69 17.01 -6.44
N LYS A 31 -10.39 15.80 -5.90
CA LYS A 31 -9.22 15.50 -5.05
C LYS A 31 -8.10 14.88 -5.87
N PRO A 32 -6.84 15.30 -5.67
CA PRO A 32 -5.69 14.61 -6.24
C PRO A 32 -5.68 13.14 -5.81
N LEU A 33 -5.14 12.27 -6.68
CA LEU A 33 -5.09 10.83 -6.44
C LEU A 33 -4.38 10.45 -5.13
N LEU A 34 -3.27 11.11 -4.80
CA LEU A 34 -2.56 10.83 -3.56
C LEU A 34 -3.37 11.25 -2.32
N GLU A 35 -4.10 12.40 -2.38
CA GLU A 35 -5.05 12.79 -1.33
C GLU A 35 -6.17 11.76 -1.17
N TRP A 36 -6.66 11.22 -2.28
CA TRP A 36 -7.67 10.17 -2.26
C TRP A 36 -7.20 8.93 -1.49
N VAL A 37 -6.00 8.42 -1.81
CA VAL A 37 -5.41 7.28 -1.08
C VAL A 37 -5.22 7.62 0.41
N VAL A 38 -4.70 8.81 0.73
CA VAL A 38 -4.51 9.25 2.12
C VAL A 38 -5.82 9.22 2.89
N ARG A 39 -6.91 9.77 2.32
CA ARG A 39 -8.22 9.79 2.99
C ARG A 39 -8.74 8.38 3.24
N ARG A 40 -8.68 7.49 2.26
CA ARG A 40 -9.09 6.10 2.45
C ARG A 40 -8.27 5.38 3.53
N VAL A 41 -6.98 5.63 3.62
CA VAL A 41 -6.14 5.05 4.68
C VAL A 41 -6.50 5.63 6.05
N THR A 42 -6.83 6.93 6.13
CA THR A 42 -7.25 7.57 7.39
C THR A 42 -8.62 7.10 7.89
N ASP A 43 -9.44 6.47 7.05
CA ASP A 43 -10.71 5.86 7.45
C ASP A 43 -10.52 4.55 8.26
N SER A 44 -9.31 3.99 8.32
CA SER A 44 -9.00 2.85 9.20
C SER A 44 -9.16 3.25 10.67
N MET A 45 -9.92 2.45 11.42
CA MET A 45 -10.20 2.67 12.84
C MET A 45 -9.06 2.23 13.77
N ARG A 46 -8.01 1.61 13.22
CA ARG A 46 -6.93 1.01 14.01
C ARG A 46 -5.57 1.66 13.82
N LEU A 47 -5.44 2.59 12.89
CA LEU A 47 -4.23 3.38 12.74
C LEU A 47 -4.20 4.51 13.77
N GLY A 48 -3.07 4.68 14.44
CA GLY A 48 -2.83 5.78 15.37
C GLY A 48 -2.48 7.11 14.68
N GLY A 49 -2.14 7.05 13.40
CA GLY A 49 -1.79 8.19 12.55
C GLY A 49 -1.35 7.71 11.17
N VAL A 50 -1.23 8.64 10.25
CA VAL A 50 -0.80 8.38 8.86
C VAL A 50 0.26 9.39 8.46
N ILE A 51 1.30 8.93 7.77
CA ILE A 51 2.31 9.78 7.12
C ILE A 51 2.50 9.35 5.67
N VAL A 52 3.01 10.24 4.85
CA VAL A 52 3.46 9.93 3.49
C VAL A 52 4.99 9.92 3.47
N VAL A 53 5.59 8.86 2.94
CA VAL A 53 7.03 8.77 2.71
C VAL A 53 7.29 8.97 1.22
N ALA A 54 8.01 10.03 0.86
CA ALA A 54 8.28 10.42 -0.51
C ALA A 54 9.78 10.43 -0.83
N ASP A 55 10.13 10.29 -2.11
CA ASP A 55 11.45 10.60 -2.59
C ASP A 55 11.71 12.11 -2.48
N SER A 56 12.92 12.51 -2.13
CA SER A 56 13.30 13.94 -2.07
C SER A 56 13.06 14.67 -3.39
N ALA A 57 13.21 14.00 -4.52
CA ALA A 57 12.89 14.55 -5.85
C ALA A 57 11.37 14.75 -6.07
N ALA A 58 10.51 13.97 -5.43
CA ALA A 58 9.06 14.08 -5.50
C ALA A 58 8.45 14.95 -4.39
N SER A 59 9.25 15.40 -3.44
CA SER A 59 8.83 16.09 -2.21
C SER A 59 7.91 17.27 -2.44
N CYS A 60 8.32 18.21 -3.27
CA CYS A 60 7.57 19.44 -3.53
C CYS A 60 6.17 19.12 -4.07
N MET A 61 6.07 18.19 -5.00
CA MET A 61 4.79 17.75 -5.56
C MET A 61 3.94 17.02 -4.52
N CYS A 62 4.52 16.07 -3.76
CA CYS A 62 3.77 15.34 -2.74
C CYS A 62 3.15 16.27 -1.70
N ARG A 63 3.88 17.30 -1.24
CA ARG A 63 3.36 18.29 -0.28
C ARG A 63 2.16 19.09 -0.80
N THR A 64 2.01 19.23 -2.12
CA THR A 64 0.85 19.91 -2.74
C THR A 64 -0.32 18.98 -2.99
N LEU A 65 -0.10 17.68 -3.00
CA LEU A 65 -1.09 16.64 -3.30
C LEU A 65 -1.59 15.87 -2.06
N VAL A 66 -1.01 16.14 -0.89
CA VAL A 66 -1.37 15.51 0.39
C VAL A 66 -2.13 16.53 1.23
N PRO A 67 -3.15 16.12 2.03
CA PRO A 67 -3.81 17.01 2.98
C PRO A 67 -2.80 17.69 3.92
N ALA A 68 -3.01 18.96 4.23
CA ALA A 68 -2.06 19.79 5.00
C ALA A 68 -1.80 19.29 6.44
N ASP A 69 -2.70 18.49 6.97
CA ASP A 69 -2.64 17.87 8.31
C ASP A 69 -1.92 16.52 8.31
N VAL A 70 -1.52 15.99 7.14
CA VAL A 70 -0.79 14.72 7.01
C VAL A 70 0.70 15.00 6.78
N PRO A 71 1.58 14.53 7.68
CA PRO A 71 3.02 14.75 7.53
C PRO A 71 3.59 14.05 6.28
N VAL A 72 4.52 14.72 5.61
CA VAL A 72 5.30 14.17 4.50
C VAL A 72 6.76 14.06 4.92
N PHE A 73 7.27 12.82 5.02
CA PHE A 73 8.68 12.52 5.25
C PHE A 73 9.40 12.39 3.91
N ASP A 74 10.35 13.27 3.65
CA ASP A 74 11.03 13.43 2.35
C ASP A 74 12.54 13.59 2.46
N ARG A 75 13.14 13.17 3.58
CA ARG A 75 14.58 13.24 3.76
C ARG A 75 15.32 12.40 2.74
N ALA A 76 16.47 12.91 2.29
CA ALA A 76 17.35 12.16 1.40
C ALA A 76 17.84 10.88 2.09
N ALA A 77 17.74 9.77 1.38
CA ALA A 77 18.19 8.45 1.83
C ALA A 77 18.77 7.67 0.64
N PRO A 78 19.72 6.75 0.86
CA PRO A 78 20.35 6.00 -0.23
C PRO A 78 19.37 5.07 -0.97
N ASP A 79 18.34 4.61 -0.28
CA ASP A 79 17.31 3.69 -0.80
C ASP A 79 16.02 3.79 0.02
N MET A 80 14.99 3.05 -0.41
CA MET A 80 13.67 3.13 0.21
C MET A 80 13.65 2.49 1.61
N LEU A 81 14.36 1.38 1.81
CA LEU A 81 14.44 0.73 3.13
C LEU A 81 15.11 1.66 4.17
N ALA A 82 16.18 2.35 3.78
CA ALA A 82 16.83 3.36 4.63
C ALA A 82 15.88 4.51 4.95
N ARG A 83 15.12 4.98 3.96
CA ARG A 83 14.16 6.08 4.14
C ARG A 83 13.07 5.72 5.14
N PHE A 84 12.52 4.50 5.06
CA PHE A 84 11.56 4.01 6.04
C PHE A 84 12.18 3.89 7.45
N ALA A 85 13.42 3.40 7.57
CA ALA A 85 14.11 3.34 8.85
C ALA A 85 14.28 4.74 9.47
N MET A 86 14.69 5.73 8.67
CA MET A 86 14.79 7.13 9.11
C MET A 86 13.42 7.74 9.46
N ALA A 87 12.37 7.40 8.73
CA ALA A 87 11.02 7.85 9.04
C ALA A 87 10.55 7.30 10.40
N LEU A 88 10.90 6.07 10.75
CA LEU A 88 10.58 5.46 12.05
C LEU A 88 11.41 6.05 13.22
N GLU A 89 12.56 6.65 12.95
CA GLU A 89 13.31 7.43 13.95
C GLU A 89 12.59 8.75 14.27
N GLU A 90 11.96 9.38 13.26
CA GLU A 90 11.24 10.66 13.44
C GLU A 90 9.81 10.44 13.95
N TYR A 91 9.17 9.35 13.54
CA TYR A 91 7.81 8.94 13.93
C TYR A 91 7.84 7.57 14.65
N PRO A 92 8.26 7.53 15.93
CA PRO A 92 8.40 6.27 16.66
C PRO A 92 7.08 5.55 16.82
N THR A 93 7.05 4.26 16.45
CA THR A 93 5.88 3.39 16.54
C THR A 93 6.29 1.94 16.83
N GLU A 94 5.36 1.13 17.34
CA GLU A 94 5.59 -0.30 17.53
C GLU A 94 5.53 -1.06 16.21
N ALA A 95 4.58 -0.67 15.35
CA ALA A 95 4.30 -1.34 14.09
C ALA A 95 3.89 -0.35 12.99
N VAL A 96 3.98 -0.82 11.76
CA VAL A 96 3.66 -0.06 10.56
C VAL A 96 2.66 -0.84 9.72
N VAL A 97 1.68 -0.15 9.17
CA VAL A 97 0.96 -0.60 7.97
C VAL A 97 1.56 0.16 6.79
N HIS A 98 2.11 -0.58 5.84
CA HIS A 98 2.68 -0.04 4.60
C HIS A 98 1.66 -0.13 3.48
N ILE A 99 1.43 0.99 2.82
CA ILE A 99 0.51 1.15 1.71
C ILE A 99 1.26 1.73 0.51
N ARG A 100 1.02 1.20 -0.67
CA ARG A 100 1.52 1.79 -1.91
C ARG A 100 0.65 2.97 -2.31
N GLY A 101 1.26 4.07 -2.72
CA GLY A 101 0.53 5.29 -3.11
C GLY A 101 -0.24 5.17 -4.44
N ASP A 102 -0.04 4.06 -5.19
CA ASP A 102 -0.80 3.71 -6.40
C ASP A 102 -2.01 2.79 -6.11
N SER A 103 -2.26 2.46 -4.85
CA SER A 103 -3.37 1.61 -4.40
C SER A 103 -4.63 2.45 -4.15
N LEU A 104 -5.26 2.90 -5.23
CA LEU A 104 -6.41 3.80 -5.17
C LEU A 104 -7.61 3.24 -4.41
N PHE A 105 -7.82 1.94 -4.55
CA PHE A 105 -8.91 1.22 -3.89
C PHE A 105 -8.47 0.51 -2.61
N ILE A 106 -7.38 1.01 -1.98
CA ILE A 106 -6.99 0.52 -0.66
C ILE A 106 -8.20 0.47 0.27
N ASP A 107 -8.40 -0.67 0.93
CA ASP A 107 -9.61 -0.89 1.71
C ASP A 107 -9.32 -0.76 3.21
N PRO A 108 -9.97 0.20 3.93
CA PRO A 108 -9.75 0.42 5.35
C PRO A 108 -10.16 -0.78 6.22
N ASP A 109 -11.21 -1.52 5.84
CA ASP A 109 -11.62 -2.73 6.57
C ASP A 109 -10.57 -3.84 6.44
N LEU A 110 -9.95 -3.99 5.26
CA LEU A 110 -8.85 -4.93 5.08
C LEU A 110 -7.61 -4.50 5.86
N ILE A 111 -7.34 -3.20 5.99
CA ILE A 111 -6.28 -2.68 6.88
C ILE A 111 -6.58 -3.08 8.33
N ASP A 112 -7.80 -2.84 8.81
CA ASP A 112 -8.19 -3.16 10.18
C ASP A 112 -8.12 -4.66 10.48
N ARG A 113 -8.58 -5.51 9.55
CA ARG A 113 -8.46 -6.98 9.66
C ARG A 113 -7.00 -7.43 9.69
N LEU A 114 -6.13 -6.82 8.88
CA LEU A 114 -4.70 -7.09 8.87
C LEU A 114 -4.07 -6.79 10.23
N ILE A 115 -4.36 -5.61 10.81
CA ILE A 115 -3.86 -5.20 12.13
C ILE A 115 -4.34 -6.18 13.21
N VAL A 116 -5.64 -6.51 13.23
CA VAL A 116 -6.21 -7.49 14.18
C VAL A 116 -5.51 -8.84 14.07
N ALA A 117 -5.30 -9.33 12.86
CA ALA A 117 -4.65 -10.59 12.63
C ALA A 117 -3.18 -10.55 13.10
N ALA A 118 -2.45 -9.47 12.81
CA ALA A 118 -1.06 -9.31 13.22
C ALA A 118 -0.92 -9.24 14.76
N GLU A 119 -1.87 -8.58 15.43
CA GLU A 119 -1.83 -8.33 16.88
C GLU A 119 -2.39 -9.47 17.75
N ARG A 120 -3.04 -10.49 17.18
CA ARG A 120 -3.56 -11.65 17.95
C ARG A 120 -2.49 -12.34 18.80
N SER A 121 -1.24 -12.32 18.35
CA SER A 121 -0.09 -12.82 19.10
C SER A 121 1.10 -11.89 18.89
N PRO A 122 1.18 -10.78 19.60
CA PRO A 122 2.14 -9.72 19.33
C PRO A 122 3.60 -10.14 19.51
N THR A 123 3.89 -11.18 20.29
CA THR A 123 5.25 -11.70 20.46
C THR A 123 5.67 -12.65 19.33
N GLU A 124 4.74 -13.06 18.47
CA GLU A 124 4.94 -14.11 17.46
C GLU A 124 4.76 -13.63 16.03
N CYS A 125 4.64 -12.34 15.77
CA CYS A 125 4.49 -11.81 14.43
C CYS A 125 5.44 -10.64 14.20
N ASP A 126 6.31 -10.76 13.20
CA ASP A 126 7.20 -9.68 12.76
C ASP A 126 6.72 -9.04 11.46
N TYR A 127 5.99 -9.81 10.65
CA TYR A 127 5.39 -9.40 9.39
C TYR A 127 4.06 -10.11 9.17
N ALA A 128 3.06 -9.40 8.69
CA ALA A 128 1.78 -9.95 8.25
C ALA A 128 1.37 -9.34 6.92
N SER A 129 0.82 -10.15 6.04
CA SER A 129 0.25 -9.72 4.76
C SER A 129 -0.86 -10.67 4.34
N TYR A 130 -1.73 -10.20 3.47
CA TYR A 130 -2.59 -11.09 2.71
C TYR A 130 -1.71 -11.91 1.77
N GLY A 131 -1.97 -13.20 1.68
CA GLY A 131 -1.31 -14.12 0.75
C GLY A 131 -2.12 -14.21 -0.52
N GLY A 132 -1.52 -13.84 -1.65
CA GLY A 132 -2.12 -14.05 -2.97
C GLY A 132 -2.08 -15.52 -3.39
N ARG A 133 -2.82 -15.86 -4.44
CA ARG A 133 -2.88 -17.22 -5.01
C ARG A 133 -1.52 -17.74 -5.50
N ASP A 134 -0.62 -16.84 -5.84
CA ASP A 134 0.76 -17.13 -6.26
C ASP A 134 1.71 -17.40 -5.07
N GLY A 135 1.22 -17.37 -3.84
CA GLY A 135 1.99 -17.55 -2.61
C GLY A 135 2.87 -16.34 -2.24
N ARG A 136 2.69 -15.21 -2.90
CA ARG A 136 3.41 -13.95 -2.62
C ARG A 136 2.56 -12.98 -1.80
N PRO A 137 3.15 -11.95 -1.19
CA PRO A 137 2.37 -10.89 -0.55
C PRO A 137 1.40 -10.24 -1.54
N ALA A 138 0.11 -10.22 -1.22
CA ALA A 138 -0.94 -9.67 -2.09
C ALA A 138 -0.78 -8.16 -2.34
N VAL A 139 -0.04 -7.44 -1.50
CA VAL A 139 0.34 -6.03 -1.74
C VAL A 139 1.17 -5.85 -3.02
N LEU A 140 1.81 -6.92 -3.50
CA LEU A 140 2.57 -6.90 -4.76
C LEU A 140 1.71 -7.22 -5.98
N SER A 141 0.47 -7.67 -5.78
CA SER A 141 -0.44 -7.98 -6.88
C SER A 141 -1.02 -6.70 -7.50
N PRO A 142 -1.45 -6.74 -8.78
CA PRO A 142 -2.11 -5.61 -9.42
C PRO A 142 -3.52 -5.35 -8.88
N VAL A 143 -4.05 -6.19 -7.98
CA VAL A 143 -5.37 -6.01 -7.35
C VAL A 143 -5.44 -4.68 -6.56
N GLY A 144 -4.35 -4.23 -5.91
CA GLY A 144 -4.19 -2.87 -5.44
C GLY A 144 -5.10 -2.43 -4.27
N ILE A 145 -5.69 -3.37 -3.52
CA ILE A 145 -6.55 -3.08 -2.35
C ILE A 145 -5.90 -3.45 -1.02
N TYR A 146 -4.71 -4.05 -1.06
CA TYR A 146 -4.07 -4.65 0.10
C TYR A 146 -2.95 -3.76 0.65
N ALA A 147 -2.76 -3.87 1.97
CA ALA A 147 -1.61 -3.36 2.68
C ALA A 147 -0.79 -4.52 3.28
N GLU A 148 0.36 -4.22 3.83
CA GLU A 148 1.17 -5.13 4.62
C GLU A 148 1.50 -4.50 5.98
N TRP A 149 1.66 -5.34 6.99
CA TRP A 149 1.96 -4.93 8.36
C TRP A 149 3.31 -5.49 8.79
N PHE A 150 4.12 -4.71 9.48
CA PHE A 150 5.37 -5.16 10.07
C PHE A 150 5.72 -4.43 11.36
N ARG A 151 6.49 -5.07 12.22
CA ARG A 151 7.06 -4.40 13.39
C ARG A 151 8.19 -3.46 12.99
N ALA A 152 8.24 -2.30 13.65
CA ALA A 152 9.34 -1.36 13.46
C ALA A 152 10.72 -2.00 13.72
N LYS A 153 10.82 -2.85 14.76
CA LYS A 153 12.06 -3.59 15.06
C LYS A 153 12.48 -4.54 13.93
N ALA A 154 11.52 -5.16 13.22
CA ALA A 154 11.81 -6.05 12.10
C ALA A 154 12.37 -5.26 10.91
N LEU A 155 11.81 -4.08 10.62
CA LEU A 155 12.33 -3.18 9.60
C LEU A 155 13.77 -2.72 9.92
N HIS A 156 14.03 -2.28 11.15
CA HIS A 156 15.38 -1.89 11.56
C HIS A 156 16.37 -3.06 11.48
N HIS A 157 15.92 -4.29 11.77
CA HIS A 157 16.76 -5.47 11.59
C HIS A 157 17.04 -5.71 10.10
N ALA A 158 16.01 -5.68 9.25
CA ALA A 158 16.16 -5.79 7.79
C ALA A 158 17.08 -4.71 7.23
N HIS A 159 16.94 -3.46 7.67
CA HIS A 159 17.79 -2.35 7.24
C HIS A 159 19.28 -2.58 7.50
N ARG A 160 19.63 -3.21 8.65
CA ARG A 160 21.03 -3.54 8.99
C ARG A 160 21.58 -4.73 8.20
N MET A 161 20.71 -5.66 7.82
CA MET A 161 21.12 -6.95 7.25
C MET A 161 21.01 -7.03 5.73
N ALA A 162 20.11 -6.25 5.12
CA ALA A 162 19.86 -6.28 3.68
C ALA A 162 21.03 -5.66 2.91
N MET A 163 21.67 -6.47 2.07
CA MET A 163 22.80 -6.07 1.20
C MET A 163 22.40 -6.09 -0.27
N ASP A 164 21.41 -6.88 -0.65
CA ASP A 164 20.92 -6.97 -2.03
C ASP A 164 20.14 -5.71 -2.43
N ARG A 165 20.32 -5.27 -3.69
CA ARG A 165 19.66 -4.08 -4.22
C ARG A 165 18.15 -4.19 -4.19
N GLN A 166 17.58 -5.37 -4.48
CA GLN A 166 16.13 -5.55 -4.50
C GLN A 166 15.56 -5.48 -3.08
N ASP A 167 16.28 -6.01 -2.08
CA ASP A 167 15.89 -5.91 -0.67
C ASP A 167 15.96 -4.47 -0.15
N ARG A 168 16.80 -3.63 -0.77
CA ARG A 168 16.93 -2.22 -0.40
C ARG A 168 15.85 -1.34 -1.05
N VAL A 169 15.38 -1.72 -2.23
CA VAL A 169 14.35 -0.99 -2.97
C VAL A 169 12.94 -1.37 -2.51
N GLN A 170 12.69 -2.65 -2.24
CA GLN A 170 11.40 -3.16 -1.76
C GLN A 170 11.44 -3.25 -0.22
N VAL A 171 10.75 -2.34 0.45
CA VAL A 171 10.83 -2.10 1.90
C VAL A 171 10.78 -3.35 2.77
N THR A 172 9.93 -4.32 2.42
CA THR A 172 9.66 -5.50 3.23
C THR A 172 10.21 -6.80 2.64
N ARG A 173 10.80 -6.74 1.42
CA ARG A 173 11.25 -7.94 0.72
C ARG A 173 12.21 -8.78 1.57
N TYR A 174 13.20 -8.16 2.21
CA TYR A 174 14.13 -8.86 3.09
C TYR A 174 13.39 -9.59 4.24
N ILE A 175 12.32 -9.02 4.76
CA ILE A 175 11.57 -9.61 5.87
C ILE A 175 10.85 -10.88 5.40
N TYR A 176 10.00 -10.78 4.36
CA TYR A 176 9.19 -11.92 3.94
C TYR A 176 9.99 -13.00 3.19
N SER A 177 11.18 -12.69 2.65
CA SER A 177 12.04 -13.68 2.00
C SER A 177 12.96 -14.43 2.97
N HIS A 178 12.98 -14.08 4.26
CA HIS A 178 13.79 -14.77 5.29
C HIS A 178 12.92 -15.31 6.45
N PRO A 179 12.02 -16.29 6.17
CA PRO A 179 11.13 -16.85 7.21
C PRO A 179 11.88 -17.55 8.33
N GLU A 180 13.15 -17.89 8.14
CA GLU A 180 14.04 -18.44 9.18
C GLU A 180 14.46 -17.38 10.22
N ARG A 181 14.33 -16.10 9.90
CA ARG A 181 14.73 -14.96 10.75
C ARG A 181 13.55 -14.17 11.29
N PHE A 182 12.42 -14.20 10.57
CA PHE A 182 11.24 -13.43 10.90
C PHE A 182 9.99 -14.29 11.00
N LYS A 183 9.15 -14.00 11.98
CA LYS A 183 7.87 -14.68 12.15
C LYS A 183 6.82 -14.06 11.23
N ILE A 184 6.54 -14.76 10.14
CA ILE A 184 5.64 -14.29 9.08
C ILE A 184 4.25 -14.89 9.29
N ARG A 185 3.23 -14.06 9.12
CA ARG A 185 1.82 -14.47 9.14
C ARG A 185 1.14 -14.15 7.81
N TRP A 186 0.70 -15.19 7.15
CA TRP A 186 -0.14 -15.07 5.96
C TRP A 186 -1.61 -15.09 6.34
N ILE A 187 -2.38 -14.18 5.77
CA ILE A 187 -3.83 -14.07 5.93
C ILE A 187 -4.43 -14.42 4.57
N PRO A 188 -5.42 -15.30 4.48
CA PRO A 188 -6.09 -15.56 3.21
C PRO A 188 -6.67 -14.28 2.62
N ALA A 189 -6.32 -13.97 1.38
CA ALA A 189 -6.98 -12.91 0.64
C ALA A 189 -8.43 -13.35 0.30
N PRO A 190 -9.40 -12.42 0.24
CA PRO A 190 -10.76 -12.76 -0.17
C PRO A 190 -10.79 -13.30 -1.60
N ASP A 191 -11.28 -14.54 -1.78
CA ASP A 191 -11.30 -15.25 -3.07
C ASP A 191 -12.08 -14.51 -4.16
N GLU A 192 -13.06 -13.70 -3.76
CA GLU A 192 -13.92 -12.95 -4.66
C GLU A 192 -13.18 -11.86 -5.44
N ILE A 193 -12.09 -11.34 -4.87
CA ILE A 193 -11.31 -10.24 -5.46
C ILE A 193 -9.86 -10.64 -5.76
N ASP A 194 -9.33 -11.69 -5.12
CA ASP A 194 -7.99 -12.21 -5.39
C ASP A 194 -7.97 -13.05 -6.67
N ARG A 195 -7.89 -12.37 -7.81
CA ARG A 195 -8.07 -12.95 -9.14
C ARG A 195 -7.05 -12.41 -10.12
N ASP A 196 -6.61 -13.24 -11.06
CA ASP A 196 -5.64 -12.89 -12.10
C ASP A 196 -6.20 -11.89 -13.13
N ASP A 197 -7.54 -11.81 -13.23
CA ASP A 197 -8.26 -10.91 -14.13
C ASP A 197 -8.73 -9.61 -13.46
N VAL A 198 -8.14 -9.26 -12.29
CA VAL A 198 -8.39 -8.00 -11.57
C VAL A 198 -7.12 -7.17 -11.55
N ARG A 199 -7.27 -5.87 -11.89
CA ARG A 199 -6.19 -4.88 -11.89
C ARG A 199 -6.77 -3.53 -11.50
N LEU A 200 -6.43 -3.10 -10.28
CA LEU A 200 -6.93 -1.86 -9.67
C LEU A 200 -5.79 -0.91 -9.24
N THR A 201 -4.55 -1.25 -9.60
CA THR A 201 -3.39 -0.34 -9.48
C THR A 201 -3.24 0.50 -10.75
N ILE A 202 -2.61 1.67 -10.62
CA ILE A 202 -2.36 2.56 -11.75
C ILE A 202 -0.89 2.44 -12.18
N ALA A 203 -0.66 1.86 -13.35
CA ALA A 203 0.65 1.86 -13.99
C ALA A 203 0.65 2.58 -15.35
N GLY A 204 -0.53 2.81 -15.95
CA GLY A 204 -0.67 3.44 -17.25
C GLY A 204 -2.02 4.13 -17.46
N ASN A 205 -2.23 4.67 -18.68
CA ASN A 205 -3.48 5.34 -19.04
C ASN A 205 -4.67 4.38 -19.11
N ASP A 206 -4.45 3.15 -19.59
CA ASP A 206 -5.51 2.14 -19.68
C ASP A 206 -6.06 1.76 -18.28
N ASP A 207 -5.19 1.74 -17.27
CA ASP A 207 -5.61 1.52 -15.88
C ASP A 207 -6.49 2.68 -15.39
N TRP A 208 -6.14 3.90 -15.75
CA TRP A 208 -6.89 5.09 -15.37
C TRP A 208 -8.32 5.07 -15.89
N ASP A 209 -8.52 4.69 -17.15
CA ASP A 209 -9.84 4.62 -17.77
C ASP A 209 -10.73 3.59 -17.05
N HIS A 210 -10.18 2.41 -16.71
CA HIS A 210 -10.90 1.40 -15.92
C HIS A 210 -11.30 1.91 -14.54
N ILE A 211 -10.41 2.68 -13.89
CA ILE A 211 -10.65 3.25 -12.57
C ILE A 211 -11.80 4.26 -12.61
N LEU A 212 -11.82 5.14 -13.60
CA LEU A 212 -12.91 6.09 -13.78
C LEU A 212 -14.25 5.38 -14.02
N ASP A 213 -14.26 4.37 -14.91
CA ASP A 213 -15.48 3.57 -15.17
C ASP A 213 -16.03 2.93 -13.88
N ILE A 214 -15.14 2.44 -12.99
CA ILE A 214 -15.53 1.84 -11.71
C ILE A 214 -16.10 2.90 -10.76
N ILE A 215 -15.43 4.05 -10.62
CA ILE A 215 -15.85 5.12 -9.71
C ILE A 215 -17.18 5.74 -10.18
N ASP A 216 -17.33 5.96 -11.48
CA ASP A 216 -18.57 6.48 -12.06
C ASP A 216 -19.75 5.53 -11.88
N ALA A 217 -19.50 4.21 -11.90
CA ALA A 217 -20.53 3.21 -11.75
C ALA A 217 -20.94 2.97 -10.29
N LEU A 218 -20.00 2.97 -9.35
CA LEU A 218 -20.26 2.66 -7.94
C LEU A 218 -20.48 3.92 -7.08
N GLY A 219 -19.90 5.05 -7.48
CA GLY A 219 -19.79 6.21 -6.60
C GLY A 219 -18.70 6.06 -5.55
N ALA A 220 -18.30 7.19 -4.95
CA ALA A 220 -17.20 7.24 -3.99
C ALA A 220 -17.46 6.45 -2.68
N ASP A 221 -18.73 6.30 -2.31
CA ASP A 221 -19.15 5.69 -1.03
C ASP A 221 -19.24 4.15 -1.08
N GLU A 222 -19.29 3.54 -2.27
CA GLU A 222 -19.45 2.08 -2.45
C GLU A 222 -18.16 1.38 -2.96
N LEU A 223 -17.01 1.97 -2.69
CA LEU A 223 -15.72 1.45 -3.14
C LEU A 223 -15.07 0.50 -2.12
N ASP A 224 -15.84 -0.19 -1.28
CA ASP A 224 -15.35 -1.30 -0.48
C ASP A 224 -15.00 -2.51 -1.36
N TRP A 225 -14.17 -3.41 -0.85
CA TRP A 225 -13.71 -4.56 -1.63
C TRP A 225 -14.87 -5.48 -2.07
N GLN A 226 -15.97 -5.58 -1.29
CA GLN A 226 -17.15 -6.36 -1.63
C GLN A 226 -17.93 -5.73 -2.79
N GLY A 227 -18.11 -4.41 -2.76
CA GLY A 227 -18.71 -3.63 -3.85
C GLY A 227 -17.94 -3.80 -5.15
N LEU A 228 -16.61 -3.64 -5.07
CA LEU A 228 -15.70 -3.86 -6.19
C LEU A 228 -15.81 -5.28 -6.75
N ALA A 229 -15.80 -6.31 -5.89
CA ALA A 229 -15.93 -7.70 -6.32
C ALA A 229 -17.27 -7.95 -7.02
N ARG A 230 -18.39 -7.48 -6.44
CA ARG A 230 -19.72 -7.60 -7.05
C ARG A 230 -19.79 -6.91 -8.41
N PHE A 231 -19.31 -5.68 -8.49
CA PHE A 231 -19.28 -4.92 -9.74
C PHE A 231 -18.49 -5.65 -10.83
N LEU A 232 -17.24 -6.02 -10.54
CA LEU A 232 -16.35 -6.69 -11.49
C LEU A 232 -16.93 -8.04 -11.96
N ASN A 233 -17.67 -8.77 -11.13
CA ASN A 233 -18.32 -10.02 -11.53
C ASN A 233 -19.33 -9.80 -12.67
N HIS A 234 -19.96 -8.63 -12.77
CA HIS A 234 -20.89 -8.28 -13.83
C HIS A 234 -20.22 -7.56 -15.03
N GLN A 235 -18.89 -7.41 -15.02
CA GLN A 235 -18.14 -6.69 -16.06
C GLN A 235 -17.10 -7.60 -16.78
N PRO A 236 -17.55 -8.64 -17.53
CA PRO A 236 -16.61 -9.59 -18.13
C PRO A 236 -15.68 -8.96 -19.18
N ALA A 237 -16.14 -7.94 -19.90
CA ALA A 237 -15.32 -7.23 -20.89
C ALA A 237 -14.20 -6.40 -20.21
N MET A 238 -14.48 -5.73 -19.09
CA MET A 238 -13.51 -4.98 -18.31
C MET A 238 -12.46 -5.92 -17.72
N ARG A 239 -12.89 -7.04 -17.10
CA ARG A 239 -11.97 -8.05 -16.54
C ARG A 239 -11.06 -8.65 -17.60
N LYS A 240 -11.58 -8.90 -18.82
CA LYS A 240 -10.73 -9.37 -19.93
C LYS A 240 -9.63 -8.36 -20.25
N ARG A 241 -9.95 -7.05 -20.36
CA ARG A 241 -8.95 -6.01 -20.59
C ARG A 241 -7.91 -5.96 -19.46
N MET A 242 -8.34 -6.06 -18.19
CA MET A 242 -7.45 -6.11 -17.03
C MET A 242 -6.52 -7.32 -17.08
N ALA A 243 -7.03 -8.51 -17.44
CA ALA A 243 -6.23 -9.71 -17.61
C ALA A 243 -5.17 -9.54 -18.72
N ASP A 244 -5.56 -8.96 -19.86
CA ASP A 244 -4.63 -8.70 -20.98
C ASP A 244 -3.49 -7.78 -20.54
N LEU A 245 -3.77 -6.73 -19.74
CA LEU A 245 -2.76 -5.83 -19.14
C LEU A 245 -1.86 -6.54 -18.12
N ASN A 246 -2.40 -7.45 -17.32
CA ASN A 246 -1.61 -8.23 -16.35
C ASN A 246 -0.62 -9.17 -17.07
N HIS A 247 -1.04 -9.81 -18.16
CA HIS A 247 -0.17 -10.67 -18.96
C HIS A 247 0.94 -9.91 -19.72
N ALA A 248 0.71 -8.65 -20.10
CA ALA A 248 1.70 -7.82 -20.77
C ALA A 248 2.88 -7.40 -19.87
N LEU A 249 2.75 -7.55 -18.56
CA LEU A 249 3.78 -7.19 -17.57
C LEU A 249 4.58 -8.40 -17.04
N THR A 250 4.19 -9.61 -17.38
CA THR A 250 4.90 -10.86 -17.05
C THR A 250 5.83 -11.28 -18.18
#